data_2c342771a65e6c440feaeaa33a410da2
#
_entry.id   2c342771a65e6c440feaeaa33a410da2
#
_cell.length_a   1.000
_cell.length_b   1.000
_cell.length_c   1.000
_cell.angle_alpha   90.00
_cell.angle_beta   90.00
_cell.angle_gamma   90.00
#
_symmetry.space_group_name_H-M   'P 1'
#
loop_
_entity.id
_entity.type
_entity.pdbx_description
1 polymer ?
#
loop_
_entity_poly.entity_id
_entity_poly.type
_entity_poly.pdbx_seq_one_letter_code
_entity_poly.pdbx_strand_id
1 'polypeptide(L)' 'MDQYIGKMLDNRYEILELIGSGGMANVYKAKCHRLNRMVAVKILKNDLAENADFRR' A
#
# COMPACT_ATOMS: atom_id res chain seq x y z
N MET A 1 9.40 9.23 -8.09
CA MET A 1 8.73 8.02 -8.56
C MET A 1 8.38 7.13 -7.37
N ASP A 2 7.17 6.68 -7.36
CA ASP A 2 6.71 5.89 -6.23
C ASP A 2 7.12 4.44 -6.39
N GLN A 3 7.81 3.94 -5.38
CA GLN A 3 8.36 2.59 -5.49
C GLN A 3 7.33 1.49 -5.30
N TYR A 4 6.15 1.84 -4.85
CA TYR A 4 5.13 0.81 -4.62
C TYR A 4 4.21 0.59 -5.81
N ILE A 5 4.05 1.60 -6.63
CA ILE A 5 3.15 1.45 -7.77
C ILE A 5 3.66 0.37 -8.69
N GLY A 6 2.78 -0.55 -9.02
CA GLY A 6 3.15 -1.69 -9.86
C GLY A 6 3.52 -2.92 -9.09
N LYS A 7 3.65 -2.81 -7.77
CA LYS A 7 4.04 -3.96 -6.97
C LYS A 7 2.84 -4.70 -6.44
N MET A 8 3.08 -5.95 -6.11
CA MET A 8 2.06 -6.80 -5.52
C MET A 8 2.39 -6.99 -4.05
N LEU A 9 1.47 -6.62 -3.17
CA LEU A 9 1.69 -6.79 -1.74
C LEU A 9 0.92 -7.99 -1.25
N ASP A 10 1.56 -8.76 -0.39
CA ASP A 10 0.94 -9.91 0.23
C ASP A 10 0.37 -10.85 -0.83
N ASN A 11 0.96 -10.81 -1.99
CA ASN A 11 0.58 -11.66 -3.10
C ASN A 11 -0.91 -11.55 -3.45
N ARG A 12 -1.51 -10.42 -3.14
CA ARG A 12 -2.93 -10.24 -3.43
C ARG A 12 -3.31 -8.81 -3.80
N TYR A 13 -2.55 -7.81 -3.37
CA TYR A 13 -2.91 -6.42 -3.62
C TYR A 13 -1.97 -5.81 -4.64
N GLU A 14 -2.47 -5.53 -5.80
CA GLU A 14 -1.67 -4.88 -6.82
C GLU A 14 -1.82 -3.38 -6.67
N ILE A 15 -0.72 -2.69 -6.37
CA ILE A 15 -0.76 -1.26 -6.14
C ILE A 15 -0.84 -0.53 -7.47
N LEU A 16 -1.87 0.26 -7.65
CA LEU A 16 -2.12 0.90 -8.93
C LEU A 16 -1.83 2.38 -8.95
N GLU A 17 -2.16 3.07 -7.87
CA GLU A 17 -2.12 4.51 -7.93
C GLU A 17 -2.05 5.12 -6.55
N LEU A 18 -1.29 6.20 -6.40
CA LEU A 18 -1.24 6.92 -5.13
C LEU A 18 -2.41 7.90 -5.11
N ILE A 19 -3.27 7.78 -4.12
CA ILE A 19 -4.44 8.62 -4.03
C ILE A 19 -4.43 9.55 -2.83
N GLY A 20 -3.50 9.39 -1.91
CA GLY A 20 -3.38 10.29 -0.77
C GLY A 20 -2.02 10.19 -0.16
N SER A 21 -1.52 11.31 0.37
CA SER A 21 -0.20 11.32 0.97
C SER A 21 -0.23 12.21 2.20
N GLY A 22 0.17 11.66 3.33
CA GLY A 22 0.26 12.40 4.57
C GLY A 22 1.64 12.30 5.15
N GLY A 23 1.81 12.84 6.34
CA GLY A 23 3.11 12.83 6.99
C GLY A 23 3.55 11.43 7.40
N MET A 24 2.62 10.57 7.76
CA MET A 24 2.95 9.26 8.29
C MET A 24 2.72 8.13 7.32
N ALA A 25 1.93 8.33 6.31
CA ALA A 25 1.55 7.25 5.44
C ALA A 25 1.09 7.74 4.09
N ASN A 26 1.13 6.86 3.13
CA ASN A 26 0.54 7.09 1.83
C ASN A 26 -0.62 6.14 1.66
N VAL A 27 -1.63 6.58 0.91
CA VAL A 27 -2.78 5.74 0.65
C VAL A 27 -2.83 5.46 -0.85
N TYR A 28 -2.97 4.22 -1.20
CA TYR A 28 -2.96 3.80 -2.59
C TYR A 28 -4.25 3.12 -2.97
N LYS A 29 -4.61 3.28 -4.24
CA LYS A 29 -5.64 2.46 -4.82
C LYS A 29 -4.99 1.18 -5.26
N ALA A 30 -5.59 0.06 -4.91
CA ALA A 30 -5.03 -1.22 -5.27
C ALA A 30 -6.14 -2.16 -5.68
N LYS A 31 -5.76 -3.18 -6.44
CA LYS A 31 -6.71 -4.22 -6.79
C LYS A 31 -6.44 -5.43 -5.92
N CYS A 32 -7.48 -5.90 -5.26
CA CYS A 32 -7.37 -7.12 -4.49
C CYS A 32 -7.70 -8.28 -5.42
N HIS A 33 -6.67 -9.05 -5.78
CA HIS A 33 -6.87 -10.12 -6.75
C HIS A 33 -7.64 -11.30 -6.18
N ARG A 34 -7.66 -11.42 -4.86
CA ARG A 34 -8.44 -12.48 -4.27
C ARG A 34 -9.92 -12.23 -4.35
N LEU A 35 -10.31 -10.99 -4.10
CA LEU A 35 -11.72 -10.62 -4.12
C LEU A 35 -12.11 -9.98 -5.43
N ASN A 36 -11.14 -9.72 -6.30
CA ASN A 36 -11.37 -9.13 -7.59
C ASN A 36 -12.09 -7.79 -7.47
N ARG A 37 -11.59 -6.93 -6.58
CA ARG A 37 -12.21 -5.63 -6.37
C ARG A 37 -11.14 -4.62 -5.98
N MET A 38 -11.48 -3.34 -6.11
CA MET A 38 -10.58 -2.27 -5.73
C MET A 38 -10.67 -2.02 -4.24
N VAL A 39 -9.53 -1.69 -3.65
CA VAL A 39 -9.45 -1.39 -2.23
C VAL A 39 -8.49 -0.25 -2.03
N ALA A 40 -8.52 0.35 -0.85
CA ALA A 40 -7.54 1.36 -0.46
C ALA A 40 -6.54 0.70 0.46
N VAL A 41 -5.26 0.93 0.19
CA VAL A 41 -4.19 0.36 0.99
C VAL A 41 -3.38 1.50 1.57
N LYS A 42 -3.21 1.51 2.88
CA LYS A 42 -2.44 2.52 3.55
C LYS A 42 -1.07 1.95 3.87
N ILE A 43 -0.03 2.59 3.39
CA ILE A 43 1.34 2.14 3.61
C ILE A 43 2.06 3.18 4.44
N LEU A 44 2.52 2.77 5.60
CA LEU A 44 3.25 3.66 6.49
C LEU A 44 4.58 4.02 5.91
N LYS A 45 5.03 5.24 6.18
CA LYS A 45 6.29 5.68 5.65
C LYS A 45 7.43 4.97 6.35
N ASN A 46 8.56 5.03 5.71
CA ASN A 46 9.62 4.08 5.96
C ASN A 46 10.04 3.84 7.39
N ASP A 47 10.09 4.85 8.19
CA ASP A 47 10.53 4.63 9.55
C ASP A 47 9.67 3.63 10.26
N LEU A 48 8.38 3.78 10.06
CA LEU A 48 7.46 2.88 10.70
C LEU A 48 7.45 1.54 10.01
N ALA A 49 7.65 1.56 8.72
CA ALA A 49 7.61 0.34 7.95
C ALA A 49 8.72 -0.61 8.35
N GLU A 50 9.82 -0.08 8.82
CA GLU A 50 10.90 -0.93 9.23
C GLU A 50 10.61 -1.61 10.54
N ASN A 51 9.66 -1.11 11.26
CA ASN A 51 9.36 -1.67 12.55
C ASN A 51 8.24 -2.66 12.37
N ALA A 52 8.54 -3.91 12.48
CA ALA A 52 7.59 -4.95 12.19
C ALA A 52 6.34 -4.86 13.02
N ASP A 53 6.44 -4.21 14.15
CA ASP A 53 5.30 -4.13 15.03
C ASP A 53 4.18 -3.29 14.49
N PHE A 54 4.47 -2.49 13.51
CA PHE A 54 3.44 -1.63 13.00
C PHE A 54 2.63 -2.23 11.92
N ARG A 55 2.94 -3.42 11.53
CA ARG A 55 2.22 -3.93 10.45
C ARG A 55 0.86 -4.36 10.80
N ARG A 56 0.50 -4.35 12.00
CA ARG A 56 -0.77 -4.78 12.28
C ARG A 56 -1.67 -3.79 12.53
#